data_87387c0f5e1b9f9da3d0381a6baf9e57
#
_entry.id   87387c0f5e1b9f9da3d0381a6baf9e57
#
_cell.length_a   1.000
_cell.length_b   1.000
_cell.length_c   1.000
_cell.angle_alpha   90.00
_cell.angle_beta   90.00
_cell.angle_gamma   90.00
#
_symmetry.space_group_name_H-M   'P 1'
#
loop_
_entity.id
_entity.type
_entity.pdbx_description
1 polymer ?
#
loop_
_entity_poly.entity_id
_entity_poly.type
_entity_poly.pdbx_seq_one_letter_code
_entity_poly.pdbx_strand_id
1 'polypeptide(L)'
;SGVDAVFEFPALYALQSADRFSCHAASMLHAMGVSMIAFGAESLTKDELLTAAGWAISEDYEHLLHERIADGLSYGEAAHEAMAAASPYLADELMKPNNLLGFRYTETILRKHYDMDILVIPRDMEHPVSATSARRELLSQKRTALLSPPDAKQAAQLMEEGHYTDPARYEDCCHLLSRLMPRKALQASGLFKEGLEYKWEKESQR
;
A
#
# COMPACT_ATOMS: atom_id res chain seq x y z
N SER A 1 7.57 20.34 -8.33
CA SER A 1 6.87 19.57 -7.28
C SER A 1 7.46 19.79 -5.88
N GLY A 2 8.67 20.32 -5.75
CA GLY A 2 9.37 20.46 -4.46
C GLY A 2 9.92 19.13 -3.90
N VAL A 3 9.96 18.09 -4.73
CA VAL A 3 10.60 16.81 -4.39
C VAL A 3 12.03 16.81 -4.91
N ASP A 4 13.01 16.56 -4.02
CA ASP A 4 14.44 16.58 -4.38
C ASP A 4 14.90 15.26 -5.00
N ALA A 5 14.30 14.13 -4.60
CA ALA A 5 14.65 12.82 -5.12
C ALA A 5 13.42 11.87 -5.15
N VAL A 6 13.40 11.01 -6.14
CA VAL A 6 12.40 9.94 -6.27
C VAL A 6 13.14 8.61 -6.38
N PHE A 7 12.74 7.66 -5.58
CA PHE A 7 13.32 6.33 -5.54
C PHE A 7 12.30 5.30 -5.97
N GLU A 8 12.72 4.39 -6.83
CA GLU A 8 11.90 3.25 -7.20
C GLU A 8 11.82 2.26 -6.05
N PHE A 9 10.59 1.92 -5.66
CA PHE A 9 10.37 0.84 -4.69
C PHE A 9 10.25 -0.48 -5.47
N PRO A 10 11.11 -1.49 -5.17
CA PRO A 10 11.13 -2.71 -5.96
C PRO A 10 9.77 -3.39 -6.03
N ALA A 11 9.35 -3.80 -7.24
CA ALA A 11 8.04 -4.40 -7.50
C ALA A 11 7.75 -5.60 -6.58
N LEU A 12 8.78 -6.38 -6.25
CA LEU A 12 8.66 -7.51 -5.31
C LEU A 12 8.09 -7.08 -3.95
N TYR A 13 8.44 -5.91 -3.47
CA TYR A 13 7.94 -5.37 -2.19
C TYR A 13 6.67 -4.56 -2.36
N ALA A 14 6.55 -3.83 -3.48
CA ALA A 14 5.39 -2.99 -3.76
C ALA A 14 4.08 -3.79 -3.92
N LEU A 15 4.16 -5.05 -4.34
CA LEU A 15 3.01 -5.94 -4.55
C LEU A 15 2.69 -6.83 -3.34
N GLN A 16 3.32 -6.60 -2.20
CA GLN A 16 3.08 -7.37 -0.97
C GLN A 16 1.86 -6.86 -0.19
N SER A 17 1.47 -7.63 0.84
CA SER A 17 0.47 -7.17 1.82
C SER A 17 0.92 -5.88 2.52
N ALA A 18 -0.02 -5.12 3.07
CA ALA A 18 0.27 -3.87 3.77
C ALA A 18 1.38 -4.00 4.82
N ASP A 19 1.40 -5.11 5.57
CA ASP A 19 2.42 -5.38 6.59
C ASP A 19 3.82 -5.47 6.00
N ARG A 20 3.99 -6.28 4.93
CA ARG A 20 5.28 -6.48 4.28
C ARG A 20 5.71 -5.25 3.49
N PHE A 21 4.77 -4.63 2.79
CA PHE A 21 5.01 -3.37 2.09
C PHE A 21 5.57 -2.31 3.04
N SER A 22 4.87 -2.05 4.16
CA SER A 22 5.27 -1.05 5.14
C SER A 22 6.60 -1.37 5.82
N CYS A 23 6.80 -2.65 6.16
CA CYS A 23 8.06 -3.11 6.76
C CYS A 23 9.26 -2.86 5.84
N HIS A 24 9.14 -3.20 4.56
CA HIS A 24 10.23 -3.00 3.59
C HIS A 24 10.42 -1.52 3.27
N ALA A 25 9.34 -0.75 3.11
CA ALA A 25 9.41 0.67 2.83
C ALA A 25 10.07 1.44 3.99
N ALA A 26 9.62 1.23 5.22
CA ALA A 26 10.22 1.86 6.41
C ALA A 26 11.68 1.45 6.59
N SER A 27 12.01 0.16 6.36
CA SER A 27 13.41 -0.32 6.48
C SER A 27 14.32 0.30 5.42
N MET A 28 13.83 0.44 4.19
CA MET A 28 14.58 1.09 3.11
C MET A 28 14.81 2.57 3.42
N LEU A 29 13.78 3.29 3.84
CA LEU A 29 13.88 4.70 4.21
C LEU A 29 14.83 4.90 5.40
N HIS A 30 14.77 4.04 6.42
CA HIS A 30 15.71 4.05 7.53
C HIS A 30 17.17 3.85 7.07
N ALA A 31 17.41 2.86 6.20
CA ALA A 31 18.73 2.60 5.64
C ALA A 31 19.28 3.77 4.79
N MET A 32 18.40 4.61 4.25
CA MET A 32 18.74 5.84 3.53
C MET A 32 18.96 7.04 4.46
N GLY A 33 18.82 6.88 5.77
CA GLY A 33 19.00 7.96 6.75
C GLY A 33 17.79 8.91 6.85
N VAL A 34 16.62 8.49 6.42
CA VAL A 34 15.39 9.28 6.56
C VAL A 34 14.99 9.34 8.04
N SER A 35 14.74 10.53 8.54
CA SER A 35 14.35 10.77 9.94
C SER A 35 12.83 10.91 10.15
N MET A 36 12.04 11.03 9.07
CA MET A 36 10.58 11.20 9.18
C MET A 36 9.88 10.62 7.95
N ILE A 37 8.78 9.89 8.19
CA ILE A 37 7.87 9.42 7.13
C ILE A 37 6.60 10.27 7.15
N ALA A 38 6.25 10.91 6.02
CA ALA A 38 5.00 11.63 5.86
C ALA A 38 4.02 10.80 5.03
N PHE A 39 2.79 10.68 5.49
CA PHE A 39 1.72 9.96 4.76
C PHE A 39 0.34 10.54 5.06
N GLY A 40 -0.61 10.29 4.15
CA GLY A 40 -2.01 10.69 4.34
C GLY A 40 -2.77 9.65 5.16
N ALA A 41 -3.61 10.10 6.10
CA ALA A 41 -4.57 9.26 6.81
C ALA A 41 -6.00 9.76 6.60
N GLU A 42 -6.99 8.86 6.67
CA GLU A 42 -8.39 9.25 6.53
C GLU A 42 -8.89 10.01 7.76
N SER A 43 -8.51 9.57 8.95
CA SER A 43 -9.12 10.06 10.20
C SER A 43 -8.19 9.97 11.40
N LEU A 44 -7.23 9.03 11.42
CA LEU A 44 -6.37 8.86 12.59
C LEU A 44 -5.29 9.94 12.66
N THR A 45 -5.07 10.42 13.86
CA THR A 45 -3.99 11.33 14.23
C THR A 45 -2.68 10.58 14.51
N LYS A 46 -1.58 11.33 14.62
CA LYS A 46 -0.28 10.77 15.03
C LYS A 46 -0.36 10.04 16.37
N ASP A 47 -1.01 10.64 17.37
CA ASP A 47 -1.08 10.07 18.72
C ASP A 47 -1.92 8.79 18.75
N GLU A 48 -3.01 8.74 17.97
CA GLU A 48 -3.83 7.53 17.84
C GLU A 48 -3.06 6.40 17.14
N LEU A 49 -2.29 6.72 16.09
CA LEU A 49 -1.44 5.73 15.41
C LEU A 49 -0.32 5.21 16.32
N LEU A 50 0.32 6.08 17.11
CA LEU A 50 1.32 5.67 18.09
C LEU A 50 0.70 4.79 19.19
N THR A 51 -0.49 5.13 19.66
CA THR A 51 -1.23 4.34 20.66
C THR A 51 -1.57 2.95 20.11
N ALA A 52 -2.14 2.89 18.90
CA ALA A 52 -2.48 1.63 18.26
C ALA A 52 -1.24 0.76 18.00
N ALA A 53 -0.16 1.36 17.51
CA ALA A 53 1.09 0.65 17.23
C ALA A 53 1.78 0.18 18.52
N GLY A 54 1.75 1.00 19.58
CA GLY A 54 2.25 0.62 20.90
C GLY A 54 1.52 -0.58 21.48
N TRP A 55 0.19 -0.62 21.32
CA TRP A 55 -0.61 -1.80 21.70
C TRP A 55 -0.25 -3.02 20.86
N ALA A 56 -0.16 -2.88 19.54
CA ALA A 56 0.10 -3.98 18.61
C ALA A 56 1.48 -4.67 18.79
N ILE A 57 2.43 -4.00 19.45
CA ILE A 57 3.74 -4.59 19.78
C ILE A 57 3.81 -5.17 21.19
N SER A 58 2.72 -5.10 21.98
CA SER A 58 2.67 -5.63 23.34
C SER A 58 2.45 -7.15 23.36
N GLU A 59 2.90 -7.79 24.43
CA GLU A 59 2.68 -9.23 24.66
C GLU A 59 1.20 -9.57 24.77
N ASP A 60 0.40 -8.69 25.37
CA ASP A 60 -1.06 -8.88 25.50
C ASP A 60 -1.76 -8.93 24.15
N TYR A 61 -1.38 -8.04 23.22
CA TYR A 61 -1.92 -8.08 21.86
C TYR A 61 -1.53 -9.37 21.14
N GLU A 62 -0.26 -9.76 21.21
CA GLU A 62 0.22 -10.99 20.56
C GLU A 62 -0.49 -12.24 21.14
N HIS A 63 -0.70 -12.27 22.44
CA HIS A 63 -1.45 -13.36 23.07
C HIS A 63 -2.90 -13.42 22.56
N LEU A 64 -3.62 -12.30 22.58
CA LEU A 64 -4.99 -12.23 22.08
C LEU A 64 -5.09 -12.60 20.60
N LEU A 65 -4.17 -12.11 19.78
CA LEU A 65 -4.12 -12.42 18.36
C LEU A 65 -3.97 -13.93 18.11
N HIS A 66 -3.05 -14.59 18.83
CA HIS A 66 -2.85 -16.03 18.72
C HIS A 66 -4.05 -16.82 19.22
N GLU A 67 -4.68 -16.41 20.30
CA GLU A 67 -5.90 -17.02 20.84
C GLU A 67 -7.02 -16.98 19.79
N ARG A 68 -7.28 -15.83 19.18
CA ARG A 68 -8.32 -15.68 18.16
C ARG A 68 -8.05 -16.48 16.89
N ILE A 69 -6.78 -16.57 16.48
CA ILE A 69 -6.40 -17.45 15.36
C ILE A 69 -6.63 -18.93 15.72
N ALA A 70 -6.32 -19.33 16.94
CA ALA A 70 -6.57 -20.69 17.43
C ALA A 70 -8.07 -21.03 17.47
N ASP A 71 -8.93 -20.03 17.74
CA ASP A 71 -10.39 -20.14 17.68
C ASP A 71 -10.92 -20.21 16.23
N GLY A 72 -10.06 -20.12 15.23
CA GLY A 72 -10.41 -20.30 13.81
C GLY A 72 -10.72 -19.01 13.05
N LEU A 73 -10.48 -17.83 13.62
CA LEU A 73 -10.63 -16.57 12.91
C LEU A 73 -9.50 -16.40 11.86
N SER A 74 -9.81 -15.71 10.78
CA SER A 74 -8.77 -15.24 9.86
C SER A 74 -7.84 -14.24 10.57
N TYR A 75 -6.60 -14.10 10.06
CA TYR A 75 -5.66 -13.14 10.63
C TYR A 75 -6.23 -11.71 10.74
N GLY A 76 -7.00 -11.27 9.72
CA GLY A 76 -7.60 -9.93 9.72
C GLY A 76 -8.66 -9.76 10.82
N GLU A 77 -9.54 -10.75 10.99
CA GLU A 77 -10.55 -10.75 12.04
C GLU A 77 -9.92 -10.83 13.44
N ALA A 78 -8.93 -11.71 13.61
CA ALA A 78 -8.20 -11.86 14.86
C ALA A 78 -7.46 -10.57 15.25
N ALA A 79 -6.82 -9.90 14.28
CA ALA A 79 -6.14 -8.62 14.50
C ALA A 79 -7.12 -7.50 14.86
N HIS A 80 -8.29 -7.47 14.22
CA HIS A 80 -9.35 -6.51 14.54
C HIS A 80 -9.85 -6.73 16.00
N GLU A 81 -10.16 -7.97 16.39
CA GLU A 81 -10.61 -8.27 17.74
C GLU A 81 -9.54 -7.98 18.81
N ALA A 82 -8.28 -8.32 18.54
CA ALA A 82 -7.17 -8.01 19.43
C ALA A 82 -6.96 -6.49 19.59
N MET A 83 -7.17 -5.71 18.54
CA MET A 83 -7.16 -4.25 18.61
C MET A 83 -8.37 -3.71 19.34
N ALA A 84 -9.56 -4.28 19.11
CA ALA A 84 -10.81 -3.88 19.77
C ALA A 84 -10.79 -4.09 21.30
N ALA A 85 -9.98 -5.02 21.79
CA ALA A 85 -9.76 -5.22 23.22
C ALA A 85 -9.16 -3.98 23.91
N ALA A 86 -8.32 -3.22 23.21
CA ALA A 86 -7.80 -1.93 23.71
C ALA A 86 -8.72 -0.77 23.33
N SER A 87 -9.19 -0.74 22.10
CA SER A 87 -10.07 0.32 21.60
C SER A 87 -10.88 -0.14 20.40
N PRO A 88 -12.20 -0.33 20.55
CA PRO A 88 -13.08 -0.62 19.41
C PRO A 88 -13.02 0.44 18.32
N TYR A 89 -12.89 1.71 18.70
CA TYR A 89 -12.74 2.83 17.76
C TYR A 89 -11.49 2.66 16.87
N LEU A 90 -10.33 2.37 17.46
CA LEU A 90 -9.10 2.17 16.70
C LEU A 90 -9.19 0.94 15.79
N ALA A 91 -9.81 -0.14 16.25
CA ALA A 91 -10.03 -1.33 15.45
C ALA A 91 -10.82 -1.01 14.17
N ASP A 92 -11.92 -0.29 14.30
CA ASP A 92 -12.76 0.10 13.15
C ASP A 92 -12.05 1.09 12.22
N GLU A 93 -11.35 2.07 12.78
CA GLU A 93 -10.62 3.05 11.98
C GLU A 93 -9.47 2.44 11.20
N LEU A 94 -8.82 1.40 11.72
CA LEU A 94 -7.76 0.66 11.04
C LEU A 94 -8.27 -0.21 9.87
N MET A 95 -9.58 -0.36 9.69
CA MET A 95 -10.15 -0.98 8.49
C MET A 95 -10.04 -0.07 7.26
N LYS A 96 -9.79 1.23 7.45
CA LYS A 96 -9.58 2.18 6.34
C LYS A 96 -8.17 2.04 5.78
N PRO A 97 -8.00 1.97 4.44
CA PRO A 97 -6.72 1.59 3.82
C PRO A 97 -5.52 2.46 4.20
N ASN A 98 -5.67 3.80 4.24
CA ASN A 98 -4.54 4.67 4.56
C ASN A 98 -4.25 4.73 6.07
N ASN A 99 -5.29 4.62 6.92
CA ASN A 99 -5.09 4.46 8.35
C ASN A 99 -4.32 3.17 8.65
N LEU A 100 -4.70 2.05 8.02
CA LEU A 100 -3.99 0.78 8.15
C LEU A 100 -2.53 0.90 7.70
N LEU A 101 -2.29 1.54 6.55
CA LEU A 101 -0.93 1.73 6.03
C LEU A 101 -0.08 2.58 6.98
N GLY A 102 -0.62 3.70 7.47
CA GLY A 102 0.02 4.56 8.45
C GLY A 102 0.34 3.82 9.75
N PHE A 103 -0.63 3.05 10.25
CA PHE A 103 -0.45 2.18 11.41
C PHE A 103 0.72 1.19 11.20
N ARG A 104 0.79 0.51 10.06
CA ARG A 104 1.85 -0.46 9.77
C ARG A 104 3.24 0.16 9.63
N TYR A 105 3.34 1.40 9.12
CA TYR A 105 4.59 2.16 9.17
C TYR A 105 5.00 2.43 10.62
N THR A 106 4.07 2.94 11.43
CA THR A 106 4.30 3.28 12.84
C THR A 106 4.69 2.04 13.65
N GLU A 107 3.96 0.94 13.49
CA GLU A 107 4.28 -0.35 14.12
C GLU A 107 5.69 -0.82 13.76
N THR A 108 6.07 -0.74 12.48
CA THR A 108 7.41 -1.14 12.03
C THR A 108 8.51 -0.28 12.66
N ILE A 109 8.31 1.03 12.72
CA ILE A 109 9.25 1.98 13.33
C ILE A 109 9.45 1.62 14.82
N LEU A 110 8.36 1.41 15.56
CA LEU A 110 8.43 1.07 16.98
C LEU A 110 9.05 -0.31 17.20
N ARG A 111 8.59 -1.34 16.50
CA ARG A 111 9.06 -2.72 16.65
C ARG A 111 10.54 -2.89 16.33
N LYS A 112 11.05 -2.13 15.36
CA LYS A 112 12.46 -2.15 14.96
C LYS A 112 13.32 -1.12 15.62
N HIS A 113 12.76 -0.31 16.52
CA HIS A 113 13.44 0.78 17.21
C HIS A 113 14.18 1.74 16.27
N TYR A 114 13.55 2.07 15.14
CA TYR A 114 14.11 3.03 14.20
C TYR A 114 13.99 4.44 14.76
N ASP A 115 15.08 5.21 14.65
CA ASP A 115 15.09 6.64 14.99
C ASP A 115 14.43 7.43 13.86
N MET A 116 13.12 7.26 13.74
CA MET A 116 12.29 7.89 12.71
C MET A 116 10.99 8.37 13.33
N ASP A 117 10.56 9.55 12.92
CA ASP A 117 9.25 10.12 13.30
C ASP A 117 8.22 9.93 12.19
N ILE A 118 6.94 10.19 12.50
CA ILE A 118 5.85 10.17 11.53
C ILE A 118 5.18 11.54 11.47
N LEU A 119 4.81 11.95 10.25
CA LEU A 119 3.99 13.12 9.97
C LEU A 119 2.69 12.66 9.29
N VAL A 120 1.60 12.81 9.99
CA VAL A 120 0.27 12.46 9.47
C VAL A 120 -0.34 13.69 8.80
N ILE A 121 -0.69 13.54 7.52
CA ILE A 121 -1.35 14.57 6.73
C ILE A 121 -2.83 14.18 6.63
N PRO A 122 -3.76 14.97 7.20
CA PRO A 122 -5.18 14.71 7.05
C PRO A 122 -5.58 14.75 5.57
N ARG A 123 -6.35 13.77 5.12
CA ARG A 123 -6.89 13.81 3.76
C ARG A 123 -8.04 14.81 3.70
N ASP A 124 -8.01 15.64 2.65
CA ASP A 124 -9.15 16.47 2.31
C ASP A 124 -10.28 15.57 1.78
N MET A 125 -11.32 15.39 2.60
CA MET A 125 -12.49 14.58 2.25
C MET A 125 -13.54 15.39 1.49
N GLU A 126 -13.46 16.71 1.53
CA GLU A 126 -14.40 17.59 0.80
C GLU A 126 -13.99 17.70 -0.68
N HIS A 127 -12.69 17.66 -0.96
CA HIS A 127 -12.14 17.73 -2.31
C HIS A 127 -11.20 16.54 -2.58
N PRO A 128 -11.72 15.31 -2.67
CA PRO A 128 -10.87 14.13 -2.80
C PRO A 128 -10.17 14.11 -4.16
N VAL A 129 -8.91 14.51 -4.18
CA VAL A 129 -8.04 14.32 -5.34
C VAL A 129 -7.48 12.93 -5.31
N SER A 130 -7.92 12.07 -6.22
CA SER A 130 -7.36 10.72 -6.35
C SER A 130 -6.32 10.66 -7.46
N ALA A 131 -5.25 9.87 -7.24
CA ALA A 131 -4.27 9.61 -8.29
C ALA A 131 -4.91 8.96 -9.53
N THR A 132 -6.03 8.26 -9.37
CA THR A 132 -6.81 7.67 -10.47
C THR A 132 -7.49 8.75 -11.30
N SER A 133 -8.12 9.75 -10.67
CA SER A 133 -8.74 10.87 -11.39
C SER A 133 -7.68 11.72 -12.10
N ALA A 134 -6.56 12.01 -11.43
CA ALA A 134 -5.45 12.74 -12.03
C ALA A 134 -4.87 12.03 -13.26
N ARG A 135 -4.64 10.72 -13.17
CA ARG A 135 -4.17 9.92 -14.31
C ARG A 135 -5.17 9.90 -15.47
N ARG A 136 -6.47 9.73 -15.16
CA ARG A 136 -7.52 9.72 -16.18
C ARG A 136 -7.59 11.05 -16.92
N GLU A 137 -7.56 12.16 -16.18
CA GLU A 137 -7.54 13.51 -16.76
C GLU A 137 -6.30 13.72 -17.61
N LEU A 138 -5.11 13.38 -17.11
CA LEU A 138 -3.86 13.51 -17.82
C LEU A 138 -3.85 12.70 -19.12
N LEU A 139 -4.31 11.45 -19.08
CA LEU A 139 -4.35 10.58 -20.27
C LEU A 139 -5.38 11.04 -21.30
N SER A 140 -6.54 11.57 -20.87
CA SER A 140 -7.61 12.01 -21.78
C SER A 140 -7.36 13.39 -22.38
N GLN A 141 -6.85 14.33 -21.58
CA GLN A 141 -6.70 15.75 -21.95
C GLN A 141 -5.25 16.18 -22.15
N LYS A 142 -4.29 15.29 -21.91
CA LYS A 142 -2.83 15.58 -21.89
C LYS A 142 -2.45 16.72 -20.92
N ARG A 143 -3.31 17.01 -19.97
CA ARG A 143 -3.13 18.05 -18.93
C ARG A 143 -3.99 17.70 -17.73
N THR A 144 -3.61 18.21 -16.56
CA THR A 144 -4.42 18.15 -15.34
C THR A 144 -4.17 19.40 -14.51
N ALA A 145 -5.24 19.94 -13.91
CA ALA A 145 -5.16 21.05 -12.97
C ALA A 145 -4.52 20.65 -11.63
N LEU A 146 -4.31 19.35 -11.41
CA LEU A 146 -3.74 18.78 -10.18
C LEU A 146 -2.20 18.85 -10.14
N LEU A 147 -1.56 19.18 -11.26
CA LEU A 147 -0.12 19.37 -11.34
C LEU A 147 0.23 20.85 -11.32
N SER A 148 1.37 21.18 -10.72
CA SER A 148 1.93 22.51 -10.85
C SER A 148 2.23 22.83 -12.33
N PRO A 149 2.24 24.11 -12.77
CA PRO A 149 2.51 24.43 -14.17
C PRO A 149 3.81 23.82 -14.72
N PRO A 150 4.96 23.80 -13.99
CA PRO A 150 6.17 23.12 -14.44
C PRO A 150 5.99 21.62 -14.63
N ASP A 151 5.32 20.95 -13.65
CA ASP A 151 5.09 19.51 -13.68
C ASP A 151 4.13 19.12 -14.81
N ALA A 152 3.08 19.93 -15.04
CA ALA A 152 2.15 19.74 -16.14
C ALA A 152 2.84 19.84 -17.51
N LYS A 153 3.77 20.78 -17.67
CA LYS A 153 4.57 20.91 -18.90
C LYS A 153 5.47 19.69 -19.11
N GLN A 154 6.16 19.24 -18.06
CA GLN A 154 7.02 18.06 -18.13
C GLN A 154 6.21 16.80 -18.43
N ALA A 155 5.06 16.61 -17.77
CA ALA A 155 4.18 15.49 -18.03
C ALA A 155 3.67 15.46 -19.47
N ALA A 156 3.27 16.60 -20.02
CA ALA A 156 2.83 16.70 -21.41
C ALA A 156 3.97 16.32 -22.39
N GLN A 157 5.18 16.79 -22.14
CA GLN A 157 6.36 16.44 -22.95
C GLN A 157 6.64 14.94 -22.91
N LEU A 158 6.67 14.32 -21.71
CA LEU A 158 6.90 12.88 -21.56
C LEU A 158 5.82 12.05 -22.27
N MET A 159 4.57 12.53 -22.27
CA MET A 159 3.49 11.87 -23.00
C MET A 159 3.63 12.00 -24.53
N GLU A 160 4.08 13.14 -25.03
CA GLU A 160 4.36 13.33 -26.44
C GLU A 160 5.52 12.46 -26.93
N GLU A 161 6.54 12.27 -26.10
CA GLU A 161 7.68 11.40 -26.34
C GLU A 161 7.37 9.90 -26.15
N GLY A 162 6.17 9.57 -25.68
CA GLY A 162 5.75 8.19 -25.42
C GLY A 162 6.31 7.57 -24.12
N HIS A 163 6.89 8.38 -23.26
CA HIS A 163 7.45 7.98 -21.96
C HIS A 163 6.37 7.90 -20.87
N TYR A 164 5.32 7.11 -21.10
CA TYR A 164 4.29 6.85 -20.11
C TYR A 164 3.72 5.45 -20.29
N THR A 165 3.16 4.90 -19.20
CA THR A 165 2.44 3.63 -19.25
C THR A 165 0.98 3.91 -19.55
N ASP A 166 0.50 3.42 -20.69
CA ASP A 166 -0.93 3.38 -21.00
C ASP A 166 -1.57 2.22 -20.22
N PRO A 167 -2.46 2.48 -19.28
CA PRO A 167 -3.09 1.43 -18.47
C PRO A 167 -3.82 0.39 -19.32
N ALA A 168 -4.46 0.80 -20.41
CA ALA A 168 -5.19 -0.14 -21.29
C ALA A 168 -4.22 -1.08 -22.00
N ARG A 169 -3.13 -0.56 -22.55
CA ARG A 169 -2.07 -1.41 -23.15
C ARG A 169 -1.41 -2.33 -22.13
N TYR A 170 -1.19 -1.84 -20.91
CA TYR A 170 -0.64 -2.67 -19.85
C TYR A 170 -1.61 -3.81 -19.49
N GLU A 171 -2.91 -3.54 -19.37
CA GLU A 171 -3.93 -4.53 -19.12
C GLU A 171 -4.02 -5.56 -20.26
N ASP A 172 -4.03 -5.12 -21.52
CA ASP A 172 -3.99 -6.00 -22.70
C ASP A 172 -2.74 -6.91 -22.69
N CYS A 173 -1.56 -6.37 -22.36
CA CYS A 173 -0.34 -7.16 -22.22
C CYS A 173 -0.44 -8.19 -21.09
N CYS A 174 -1.00 -7.82 -19.93
CA CYS A 174 -1.22 -8.74 -18.82
C CYS A 174 -2.19 -9.87 -19.21
N HIS A 175 -3.29 -9.54 -19.88
CA HIS A 175 -4.24 -10.53 -20.40
C HIS A 175 -3.61 -11.46 -21.44
N LEU A 176 -2.84 -10.91 -22.38
CA LEU A 176 -2.16 -11.71 -23.39
C LEU A 176 -1.14 -12.66 -22.75
N LEU A 177 -0.28 -12.14 -21.87
CA LEU A 177 0.72 -12.95 -21.16
C LEU A 177 0.05 -14.03 -20.32
N SER A 178 -1.02 -13.72 -19.61
CA SER A 178 -1.73 -14.69 -18.77
C SER A 178 -2.33 -15.84 -19.60
N ARG A 179 -2.78 -15.55 -20.82
CA ARG A 179 -3.32 -16.57 -21.74
C ARG A 179 -2.22 -17.41 -22.40
N LEU A 180 -1.06 -16.81 -22.68
CA LEU A 180 0.06 -17.48 -23.34
C LEU A 180 0.96 -18.24 -22.37
N MET A 181 0.94 -17.88 -21.08
CA MET A 181 1.82 -18.46 -20.08
C MET A 181 1.38 -19.89 -19.70
N PRO A 182 2.22 -20.90 -19.92
CA PRO A 182 1.90 -22.26 -19.54
C PRO A 182 1.74 -22.37 -18.01
N ARG A 183 0.86 -23.27 -17.55
CA ARG A 183 0.65 -23.53 -16.12
C ARG A 183 1.95 -23.76 -15.36
N LYS A 184 2.87 -24.52 -15.93
CA LYS A 184 4.20 -24.77 -15.32
C LYS A 184 4.99 -23.49 -15.06
N ALA A 185 4.88 -22.49 -15.93
CA ALA A 185 5.54 -21.20 -15.75
C ALA A 185 4.85 -20.38 -14.65
N LEU A 186 3.52 -20.41 -14.56
CA LEU A 186 2.79 -19.81 -13.45
C LEU A 186 3.17 -20.41 -12.10
N GLN A 187 3.26 -21.76 -12.02
CA GLN A 187 3.71 -22.45 -10.81
C GLN A 187 5.17 -22.10 -10.47
N ALA A 188 6.06 -22.09 -11.47
CA ALA A 188 7.47 -21.76 -11.28
C ALA A 188 7.71 -20.31 -10.84
N SER A 189 6.80 -19.38 -11.12
CA SER A 189 6.90 -17.99 -10.66
C SER A 189 6.81 -17.84 -9.14
N GLY A 190 6.27 -18.86 -8.44
CA GLY A 190 6.01 -18.82 -7.00
C GLY A 190 4.88 -17.86 -6.56
N LEU A 191 4.27 -17.14 -7.49
CA LEU A 191 3.18 -16.19 -7.23
C LEU A 191 1.82 -16.90 -7.14
N PHE A 192 1.69 -18.06 -7.79
CA PHE A 192 0.49 -18.87 -7.79
C PHE A 192 0.70 -20.07 -6.88
N LYS A 193 -0.05 -20.11 -5.78
CA LYS A 193 -0.04 -21.18 -4.77
C LYS A 193 -1.46 -21.67 -4.51
N GLU A 194 -1.57 -22.84 -3.88
CA GLU A 194 -2.85 -23.38 -3.39
C GLU A 194 -3.91 -23.57 -4.47
N GLY A 195 -3.47 -23.87 -5.71
CA GLY A 195 -4.39 -24.13 -6.83
C GLY A 195 -4.89 -22.90 -7.56
N LEU A 196 -4.36 -21.70 -7.24
CA LEU A 196 -4.71 -20.47 -7.96
C LEU A 196 -4.33 -20.53 -9.45
N GLU A 197 -3.27 -21.27 -9.81
CA GLU A 197 -2.84 -21.50 -11.20
C GLU A 197 -3.91 -22.24 -12.02
N TYR A 198 -4.66 -23.14 -11.41
CA TYR A 198 -5.76 -23.85 -12.07
C TYR A 198 -6.97 -22.93 -12.29
N LYS A 199 -7.30 -22.14 -11.27
CA LYS A 199 -8.39 -21.16 -11.38
C LYS A 199 -8.06 -20.11 -12.44
N TRP A 200 -6.84 -19.60 -12.44
CA TRP A 200 -6.37 -18.62 -13.43
C TRP A 200 -6.45 -19.15 -14.84
N GLU A 201 -5.92 -20.36 -15.11
CA GLU A 201 -5.98 -20.98 -16.42
C GLU A 201 -7.43 -21.13 -16.91
N LYS A 202 -8.33 -21.56 -16.03
CA LYS A 202 -9.75 -21.73 -16.36
C LYS A 202 -10.44 -20.41 -16.68
N GLU A 203 -10.15 -19.34 -15.95
CA GLU A 203 -10.80 -18.03 -16.15
C GLU A 203 -10.16 -17.24 -17.31
N SER A 204 -8.86 -17.41 -17.57
CA SER A 204 -8.16 -16.72 -18.67
C SER A 204 -8.49 -17.28 -20.07
N GLN A 205 -9.12 -18.46 -20.15
CA GLN A 205 -9.56 -19.07 -21.41
C GLN A 205 -11.02 -18.70 -21.79
N ARG A 206 -11.73 -17.98 -20.91
CA ARG A 206 -13.06 -17.45 -21.17
C ARG A 206 -12.96 -16.06 -21.80
#